data_5053962d72283cd4f18d501534203877
#
_entry.id   5053962d72283cd4f18d501534203877
#
_cell.length_a   1.000
_cell.length_b   1.000
_cell.length_c   1.000
_cell.angle_alpha   90.00
_cell.angle_beta   90.00
_cell.angle_gamma   90.00
#
_symmetry.space_group_name_H-M   'P 1'
#
loop_
_entity.id
_entity.type
_entity.pdbx_description
1 polymer ?
#
loop_
_entity_poly.entity_id
_entity_poly.type
_entity_poly.pdbx_seq_one_letter_code
_entity_poly.pdbx_strand_id
1 'polypeptide(L)'
;MKIQERTFPSHYDKLVSLRRIEGQIRGITKMIEEGKYCVDIVNQINAATNALHRVGQEVLGTHFETCVANALQGKSEGERQKKIKEVLDIMRRMY
;
A
#
# COMPACT_ATOMS: atom_id res chain seq x y z
N MET A 1 -5.40 -8.32 22.89
CA MET A 1 -4.86 -7.39 21.89
C MET A 1 -5.56 -6.05 21.95
N LYS A 2 -4.81 -5.02 22.08
CA LYS A 2 -5.35 -3.69 22.29
C LYS A 2 -5.51 -2.92 21.01
N ILE A 3 -6.42 -3.36 20.22
CA ILE A 3 -6.64 -2.74 18.92
C ILE A 3 -7.05 -1.28 19.04
N GLN A 4 -7.89 -1.01 20.01
CA GLN A 4 -8.45 0.31 20.17
C GLN A 4 -7.40 1.35 20.52
N GLU A 5 -6.22 0.91 20.95
CA GLU A 5 -5.17 1.84 21.31
C GLU A 5 -4.28 2.22 20.15
N ARG A 6 -4.52 1.60 19.00
CA ARG A 6 -3.68 1.92 17.88
C ARG A 6 -4.04 3.31 17.36
N THR A 7 -3.02 4.02 16.94
CA THR A 7 -3.18 5.35 16.41
C THR A 7 -3.34 5.35 14.90
N PHE A 8 -3.29 4.17 14.27
CA PHE A 8 -3.44 4.05 12.82
C PHE A 8 -4.74 3.34 12.49
N PRO A 9 -5.26 3.60 11.30
CA PRO A 9 -6.46 2.92 10.85
C PRO A 9 -6.18 1.45 10.55
N SER A 10 -7.23 0.67 10.51
CA SER A 10 -7.13 -0.71 10.09
C SER A 10 -7.05 -0.77 8.58
N HIS A 11 -6.23 -1.69 8.07
CA HIS A 11 -6.11 -1.92 6.63
C HIS A 11 -6.59 -3.32 6.28
N TYR A 12 -7.44 -3.86 7.12
CA TYR A 12 -7.91 -5.23 6.96
C TYR A 12 -8.63 -5.44 5.63
N ASP A 13 -9.31 -4.43 5.17
CA ASP A 13 -10.04 -4.49 3.90
C ASP A 13 -9.12 -4.64 2.69
N LYS A 14 -7.82 -4.38 2.86
CA LYS A 14 -6.85 -4.54 1.77
C LYS A 14 -6.41 -5.98 1.60
N LEU A 15 -6.77 -6.86 2.53
CA LEU A 15 -6.32 -8.26 2.46
C LEU A 15 -6.86 -8.98 1.24
N VAL A 16 -8.07 -8.65 0.82
CA VAL A 16 -8.63 -9.29 -0.38
C VAL A 16 -7.75 -9.02 -1.59
N SER A 17 -7.36 -7.76 -1.77
CA SER A 17 -6.48 -7.39 -2.89
C SER A 17 -5.12 -8.05 -2.77
N LEU A 18 -4.57 -8.10 -1.56
CA LEU A 18 -3.26 -8.72 -1.36
C LEU A 18 -3.28 -10.21 -1.65
N ARG A 19 -4.35 -10.89 -1.28
CA ARG A 19 -4.46 -12.32 -1.57
C ARG A 19 -4.58 -12.57 -3.07
N ARG A 20 -5.25 -11.67 -3.77
CA ARG A 20 -5.32 -11.76 -5.23
C ARG A 20 -3.93 -11.58 -5.83
N ILE A 21 -3.16 -10.64 -5.31
CA ILE A 21 -1.81 -10.38 -5.79
C ILE A 21 -0.90 -11.57 -5.49
N GLU A 22 -1.06 -12.21 -4.34
CA GLU A 22 -0.34 -13.44 -4.05
C GLU A 22 -0.58 -14.49 -5.13
N GLY A 23 -1.85 -14.62 -5.54
CA GLY A 23 -2.19 -15.56 -6.60
C GLY A 23 -1.53 -15.19 -7.92
N GLN A 24 -1.46 -13.90 -8.22
CA GLN A 24 -0.78 -13.44 -9.41
C GLN A 24 0.71 -13.80 -9.38
N ILE A 25 1.33 -13.64 -8.22
CA ILE A 25 2.74 -13.97 -8.07
C ILE A 25 2.96 -15.47 -8.26
N ARG A 26 2.09 -16.30 -7.70
CA ARG A 26 2.19 -17.75 -7.92
C ARG A 26 2.05 -18.08 -9.38
N GLY A 27 1.16 -17.38 -10.08
CA GLY A 27 1.00 -17.58 -11.52
C GLY A 27 2.25 -17.23 -12.30
N ILE A 28 2.92 -16.14 -11.90
CA ILE A 28 4.17 -15.74 -12.55
C ILE A 28 5.25 -16.78 -12.32
N THR A 29 5.34 -17.28 -11.09
CA THR A 29 6.30 -18.35 -10.79
C THR A 29 6.08 -19.55 -11.71
N LYS A 30 4.82 -19.93 -11.89
CA LYS A 30 4.49 -21.05 -12.75
C LYS A 30 4.86 -20.78 -14.19
N MET A 31 4.63 -19.56 -14.66
CA MET A 31 4.99 -19.18 -16.02
C MET A 31 6.51 -19.36 -16.26
N ILE A 32 7.30 -18.98 -15.27
CA ILE A 32 8.74 -19.12 -15.39
C ILE A 32 9.13 -20.60 -15.40
N GLU A 33 8.51 -21.38 -14.52
CA GLU A 33 8.79 -22.82 -14.46
C GLU A 33 8.44 -23.51 -15.75
N GLU A 34 7.41 -23.06 -16.44
CA GLU A 34 6.95 -23.66 -17.69
C GLU A 34 7.61 -23.04 -18.91
N GLY A 35 8.51 -22.11 -18.72
CA GLY A 35 9.23 -21.52 -19.83
C GLY A 35 8.38 -20.68 -20.76
N LYS A 36 7.42 -19.95 -20.22
CA LYS A 36 6.57 -19.11 -21.04
C LYS A 36 7.36 -17.95 -21.66
N TYR A 37 6.76 -17.35 -22.66
CA TYR A 37 7.39 -16.26 -23.40
C TYR A 37 7.72 -15.07 -22.48
N CYS A 38 8.93 -14.53 -22.65
CA CYS A 38 9.43 -13.49 -21.75
C CYS A 38 8.52 -12.28 -21.66
N VAL A 39 7.99 -11.84 -22.79
CA VAL A 39 7.13 -10.64 -22.78
C VAL A 39 5.86 -10.88 -22.01
N ASP A 40 5.31 -12.09 -22.11
CA ASP A 40 4.11 -12.43 -21.35
C ASP A 40 4.39 -12.42 -19.85
N ILE A 41 5.56 -12.92 -19.45
CA ILE A 41 5.95 -12.93 -18.06
C ILE A 41 6.08 -11.51 -17.54
N VAL A 42 6.75 -10.65 -18.30
CA VAL A 42 6.95 -9.26 -17.89
C VAL A 42 5.61 -8.53 -17.78
N ASN A 43 4.70 -8.79 -18.71
CA ASN A 43 3.38 -8.18 -18.64
C ASN A 43 2.64 -8.58 -17.37
N GLN A 44 2.78 -9.84 -16.95
CA GLN A 44 2.15 -10.28 -15.71
C GLN A 44 2.82 -9.65 -14.49
N ILE A 45 4.14 -9.49 -14.55
CA ILE A 45 4.86 -8.82 -13.47
C ILE A 45 4.38 -7.37 -13.35
N ASN A 46 4.25 -6.68 -14.48
CA ASN A 46 3.78 -5.30 -14.47
C ASN A 46 2.37 -5.20 -13.90
N ALA A 47 1.51 -6.15 -14.24
CA ALA A 47 0.16 -6.14 -13.71
C ALA A 47 0.16 -6.31 -12.19
N ALA A 48 0.97 -7.22 -11.68
CA ALA A 48 1.07 -7.44 -10.24
C ALA A 48 1.67 -6.22 -9.54
N THR A 49 2.68 -5.61 -10.16
CA THR A 49 3.32 -4.43 -9.62
C THR A 49 2.31 -3.28 -9.51
N ASN A 50 1.53 -3.07 -10.57
CA ASN A 50 0.54 -2.00 -10.56
C ASN A 50 -0.55 -2.26 -9.53
N ALA A 51 -0.96 -3.51 -9.38
CA ALA A 51 -1.96 -3.86 -8.37
C ALA A 51 -1.43 -3.60 -6.96
N LEU A 52 -0.16 -3.93 -6.73
CA LEU A 52 0.44 -3.70 -5.42
C LEU A 52 0.61 -2.21 -5.14
N HIS A 53 0.99 -1.44 -6.15
CA HIS A 53 1.07 0.01 -6.03
C HIS A 53 -0.27 0.59 -5.62
N ARG A 54 -1.35 0.11 -6.21
CA ARG A 54 -2.69 0.59 -5.87
C ARG A 54 -3.03 0.32 -4.41
N VAL A 55 -2.67 -0.87 -3.92
CA VAL A 55 -2.87 -1.18 -2.50
C VAL A 55 -2.09 -0.20 -1.63
N GLY A 56 -0.83 0.08 -2.01
CA GLY A 56 -0.01 1.03 -1.28
C GLY A 56 -0.63 2.41 -1.24
N GLN A 57 -1.17 2.86 -2.37
CA GLN A 57 -1.82 4.16 -2.43
C GLN A 57 -3.06 4.20 -1.55
N GLU A 58 -3.81 3.10 -1.50
CA GLU A 58 -5.00 3.04 -0.66
C GLU A 58 -4.65 3.05 0.81
N VAL A 59 -3.60 2.32 1.19
CA VAL A 59 -3.13 2.31 2.56
C VAL A 59 -2.69 3.71 2.97
N LEU A 60 -1.91 4.35 2.11
CA LEU A 60 -1.39 5.67 2.40
C LEU A 60 -2.51 6.70 2.48
N GLY A 61 -3.49 6.60 1.57
CA GLY A 61 -4.62 7.51 1.57
C GLY A 61 -5.42 7.44 2.86
N THR A 62 -5.70 6.22 3.32
CA THR A 62 -6.42 6.03 4.57
C THR A 62 -5.62 6.57 5.74
N HIS A 63 -4.33 6.31 5.76
CA HIS A 63 -3.46 6.81 6.80
C HIS A 63 -3.45 8.34 6.83
N PHE A 64 -3.38 8.95 5.65
CA PHE A 64 -3.35 10.40 5.56
C PHE A 64 -4.63 11.02 6.10
N GLU A 65 -5.79 10.42 5.76
CA GLU A 65 -7.06 10.92 6.27
C GLU A 65 -7.09 10.88 7.79
N THR A 66 -6.60 9.78 8.37
CA THR A 66 -6.55 9.64 9.82
C THR A 66 -5.60 10.66 10.44
N CYS A 67 -4.45 10.87 9.82
CA CYS A 67 -3.48 11.83 10.30
C CYS A 67 -4.04 13.24 10.30
N VAL A 68 -4.72 13.62 9.23
CA VAL A 68 -5.30 14.94 9.13
C VAL A 68 -6.36 15.13 10.19
N ALA A 69 -7.23 14.13 10.38
CA ALA A 69 -8.25 14.19 11.39
C ALA A 69 -7.64 14.37 12.78
N ASN A 70 -6.60 13.61 13.08
CA ASN A 70 -5.92 13.73 14.36
C ASN A 70 -5.27 15.10 14.55
N ALA A 71 -4.69 15.62 13.48
CA ALA A 71 -4.06 16.93 13.53
C ALA A 71 -5.06 18.02 13.85
N LEU A 72 -6.26 17.89 13.29
CA LEU A 72 -7.30 18.87 13.54
C LEU A 72 -7.85 18.81 14.95
N GLN A 73 -7.53 17.76 15.69
CA GLN A 73 -8.06 17.55 17.03
C GLN A 73 -7.07 17.96 18.11
N GLY A 74 -6.17 18.86 17.83
CA GLY A 74 -5.39 19.45 18.88
C GLY A 74 -3.92 19.10 18.92
N LYS A 75 -3.40 18.45 17.91
CA LYS A 75 -1.97 18.23 17.85
C LYS A 75 -1.25 19.55 17.62
N SER A 76 -0.02 19.63 18.07
CA SER A 76 0.77 20.83 17.86
C SER A 76 1.07 20.98 16.37
N GLU A 77 1.36 22.23 15.99
CA GLU A 77 1.70 22.52 14.61
C GLU A 77 2.92 21.74 14.15
N GLY A 78 3.92 21.61 15.02
CA GLY A 78 5.11 20.86 14.67
C GLY A 78 4.82 19.39 14.38
N GLU A 79 3.94 18.81 15.18
CA GLU A 79 3.56 17.42 14.97
C GLU A 79 2.78 17.23 13.69
N ARG A 80 1.90 18.19 13.37
CA ARG A 80 1.15 18.13 12.14
C ARG A 80 2.07 18.18 10.93
N GLN A 81 3.03 19.09 10.96
CA GLN A 81 3.96 19.25 9.84
C GLN A 81 4.84 18.04 9.67
N LYS A 82 5.24 17.44 10.78
CA LYS A 82 6.07 16.25 10.74
C LYS A 82 5.33 15.10 10.07
N LYS A 83 4.05 14.92 10.43
CA LYS A 83 3.25 13.84 9.85
C LYS A 83 3.00 14.07 8.36
N ILE A 84 2.70 15.29 7.99
CA ILE A 84 2.47 15.61 6.59
C ILE A 84 3.73 15.37 5.77
N LYS A 85 4.88 15.79 6.29
CA LYS A 85 6.14 15.57 5.59
C LYS A 85 6.42 14.09 5.42
N GLU A 86 6.14 13.29 6.43
CA GLU A 86 6.33 11.85 6.37
C GLU A 86 5.54 11.24 5.23
N VAL A 87 4.26 11.62 5.12
CA VAL A 87 3.40 11.11 4.06
C VAL A 87 3.91 11.55 2.69
N LEU A 88 4.29 12.82 2.56
CA LEU A 88 4.78 13.33 1.30
C LEU A 88 6.07 12.63 0.86
N ASP A 89 6.96 12.34 1.81
CA ASP A 89 8.19 11.64 1.49
C ASP A 89 7.91 10.24 0.95
N ILE A 90 6.94 9.55 1.55
CA ILE A 90 6.58 8.23 1.08
C ILE A 90 5.96 8.30 -0.31
N MET A 91 5.10 9.28 -0.55
CA MET A 91 4.48 9.44 -1.85
C MET A 91 5.52 9.67 -2.93
N ARG A 92 6.55 10.45 -2.63
CA ARG A 92 7.61 10.70 -3.62
C ARG A 92 8.33 9.42 -4.00
N ARG A 93 8.51 8.52 -3.05
CA ARG A 93 9.21 7.27 -3.34
C ARG A 93 8.35 6.29 -4.12
N MET A 94 7.03 6.45 -4.07
CA MET A 94 6.12 5.57 -4.80
C MET A 94 5.97 5.98 -6.27
N TYR A 95 6.29 7.20 -6.61
CA TYR A 95 6.13 7.73 -7.97
C TYR A 95 7.46 8.26 -8.55
#